data_64ca3ff9ee5f324e9b6a81c8042709c4
#
_entry.id   64ca3ff9ee5f324e9b6a81c8042709c4
#
_cell.length_a   1.000
_cell.length_b   1.000
_cell.length_c   1.000
_cell.angle_alpha   90.00
_cell.angle_beta   90.00
_cell.angle_gamma   90.00
#
_symmetry.space_group_name_H-M   'P 1'
#
loop_
_entity.id
_entity.type
_entity.pdbx_description
1 polymer ?
#
loop_
_entity_poly.entity_id
_entity_poly.type
_entity_poly.pdbx_seq_one_letter_code
_entity_poly.pdbx_strand_id
1 'polypeptide(L)'
;LKAFETSEICFINAERAFGKLEEDQILSNFFLQIAEKNEEDMRRQAFLGTENSKNKIISTLNFLLENNKSNSKTPIFPIWLQINVLAKLANCSISTISSTVNELHAEGILDIKSSPWKLKGKEKKIEILENENQKMKLNERKHKSNVF
;
A
#
# COMPACT_ATOMS: atom_id res chain seq x y z
N LEU A 1 -9.69 13.86 9.89
CA LEU A 1 -9.43 12.41 10.00
C LEU A 1 -10.71 11.69 9.59
N LYS A 2 -10.62 10.67 8.72
CA LYS A 2 -11.74 9.83 8.34
C LYS A 2 -11.35 8.37 8.57
N ALA A 3 -12.09 7.68 9.45
CA ALA A 3 -11.95 6.25 9.66
C ALA A 3 -12.81 5.50 8.63
N PHE A 4 -12.30 4.40 8.09
CA PHE A 4 -13.01 3.51 7.15
C PHE A 4 -13.64 2.31 7.87
N GLU A 5 -13.22 2.05 9.10
CA GLU A 5 -13.72 1.00 9.99
C GLU A 5 -13.86 1.56 11.40
N THR A 6 -14.54 0.83 12.26
CA THR A 6 -14.60 1.16 13.69
C THR A 6 -13.18 1.17 14.25
N SER A 7 -12.77 2.31 14.78
CA SER A 7 -11.41 2.54 15.26
C SER A 7 -11.45 3.10 16.67
N GLU A 8 -10.56 2.61 17.51
CA GLU A 8 -10.33 3.14 18.85
C GLU A 8 -9.12 4.09 18.78
N ILE A 9 -9.28 5.31 19.30
CA ILE A 9 -8.24 6.33 19.28
C ILE A 9 -7.88 6.67 20.72
N CYS A 10 -6.61 6.48 21.07
CA CYS A 10 -6.04 6.92 22.34
C CYS A 10 -5.26 8.21 22.13
N PHE A 11 -5.51 9.20 23.00
CA PHE A 11 -4.73 10.44 23.06
C PHE A 11 -3.75 10.36 24.22
N ILE A 12 -2.50 10.60 23.93
CA ILE A 12 -1.41 10.62 24.93
C ILE A 12 -0.80 12.02 24.90
N ASN A 13 -0.51 12.58 26.07
CA ASN A 13 0.24 13.83 26.18
C ASN A 13 1.65 13.62 25.61
N ALA A 14 2.08 14.50 24.68
CA ALA A 14 3.33 14.36 23.95
C ALA A 14 4.55 14.39 24.87
N GLU A 15 4.60 15.32 25.83
CA GLU A 15 5.71 15.44 26.78
C GLU A 15 5.87 14.17 27.61
N ARG A 16 4.75 13.63 28.11
CA ARG A 16 4.76 12.37 28.88
C ARG A 16 5.21 11.18 28.01
N ALA A 17 4.76 11.13 26.75
CA ALA A 17 5.16 10.06 25.83
C ALA A 17 6.65 10.13 25.52
N PHE A 18 7.18 11.31 25.18
CA PHE A 18 8.60 11.48 24.87
C PHE A 18 9.48 11.27 26.11
N GLY A 19 9.08 11.79 27.28
CA GLY A 19 9.80 11.53 28.52
C GLY A 19 9.92 10.03 28.82
N LYS A 20 8.85 9.26 28.59
CA LYS A 20 8.90 7.81 28.79
C LYS A 20 9.81 7.10 27.78
N LEU A 21 9.77 7.49 26.49
CA LEU A 21 10.65 6.95 25.46
C LEU A 21 12.14 7.25 25.75
N GLU A 22 12.42 8.40 26.36
CA GLU A 22 13.79 8.79 26.78
C GLU A 22 14.24 7.97 27.98
N GLU A 23 13.41 7.85 29.03
CA GLU A 23 13.68 6.98 30.18
C GLU A 23 14.00 5.54 29.77
N ASP A 24 13.22 5.00 28.83
CA ASP A 24 13.37 3.63 28.31
C ASP A 24 14.51 3.52 27.27
N GLN A 25 15.21 4.61 26.95
CA GLN A 25 16.32 4.69 25.97
C GLN A 25 15.95 4.24 24.55
N ILE A 26 14.67 4.38 24.17
CA ILE A 26 14.15 3.97 22.85
C ILE A 26 13.74 5.15 21.96
N LEU A 27 13.92 6.39 22.44
CA LEU A 27 13.53 7.60 21.72
C LEU A 27 14.19 7.68 20.32
N SER A 28 15.48 7.38 20.22
CA SER A 28 16.21 7.38 18.93
C SER A 28 15.65 6.35 17.96
N ASN A 29 15.35 5.14 18.44
CA ASN A 29 14.74 4.09 17.64
C ASN A 29 13.33 4.48 17.17
N PHE A 30 12.56 5.15 18.01
CA PHE A 30 11.24 5.66 17.64
C PHE A 30 11.32 6.68 16.49
N PHE A 31 12.24 7.66 16.56
CA PHE A 31 12.42 8.61 15.46
C PHE A 31 12.97 7.94 14.19
N LEU A 32 13.86 6.96 14.33
CA LEU A 32 14.36 6.20 13.18
C LEU A 32 13.21 5.48 12.46
N GLN A 33 12.34 4.80 13.18
CA GLN A 33 11.16 4.13 12.59
C GLN A 33 10.21 5.10 11.90
N ILE A 34 10.00 6.30 12.48
CA ILE A 34 9.21 7.35 11.81
C ILE A 34 9.89 7.81 10.53
N ALA A 35 11.20 8.01 10.53
CA ALA A 35 11.95 8.46 9.36
C ALA A 35 11.91 7.41 8.24
N GLU A 36 12.15 6.13 8.57
CA GLU A 36 12.05 5.02 7.63
C GLU A 36 10.66 4.91 7.02
N LYS A 37 9.61 5.03 7.84
CA LYS A 37 8.23 4.99 7.36
C LYS A 37 7.89 6.16 6.45
N ASN A 38 8.32 7.36 6.79
CA ASN A 38 8.15 8.53 5.94
C ASN A 38 8.88 8.37 4.61
N GLU A 39 10.08 7.80 4.61
CA GLU A 39 10.84 7.55 3.37
C GLU A 39 10.11 6.53 2.46
N GLU A 40 9.57 5.45 3.01
CA GLU A 40 8.74 4.49 2.26
C GLU A 40 7.51 5.18 1.63
N ASP A 41 6.80 6.00 2.39
CA ASP A 41 5.62 6.71 1.92
C ASP A 41 5.97 7.72 0.82
N MET A 42 7.09 8.44 0.95
CA MET A 42 7.59 9.35 -0.08
C MET A 42 7.99 8.61 -1.36
N ARG A 43 8.69 7.49 -1.25
CA ARG A 43 9.06 6.65 -2.40
C ARG A 43 7.81 6.14 -3.12
N ARG A 44 6.81 5.67 -2.36
CA ARG A 44 5.54 5.24 -2.92
C ARG A 44 4.81 6.38 -3.66
N GLN A 45 4.75 7.57 -3.08
CA GLN A 45 4.13 8.73 -3.72
C GLN A 45 4.87 9.14 -5.01
N ALA A 46 6.20 9.12 -5.00
CA ALA A 46 7.01 9.39 -6.19
C ALA A 46 6.73 8.36 -7.31
N PHE A 47 6.67 7.07 -6.96
CA PHE A 47 6.29 6.01 -7.90
C PHE A 47 4.90 6.25 -8.49
N LEU A 48 3.90 6.54 -7.64
CA LEU A 48 2.54 6.84 -8.09
C LEU A 48 2.48 8.14 -8.95
N GLY A 49 3.48 9.02 -8.85
CA GLY A 49 3.59 10.23 -9.69
C GLY A 49 4.04 9.92 -11.11
N THR A 50 4.91 8.92 -11.32
CA THR A 50 5.61 8.66 -12.58
C THR A 50 5.03 7.52 -13.41
N GLU A 51 4.30 6.58 -12.78
CA GLU A 51 3.78 5.39 -13.43
C GLU A 51 2.49 5.63 -14.22
N ASN A 52 2.22 4.72 -15.17
CA ASN A 52 0.94 4.69 -15.86
C ASN A 52 -0.20 4.26 -14.91
N SER A 53 -1.44 4.57 -15.29
CA SER A 53 -2.61 4.36 -14.43
C SER A 53 -2.81 2.88 -14.03
N LYS A 54 -2.54 1.92 -14.92
CA LYS A 54 -2.67 0.49 -14.62
C LYS A 54 -1.68 0.06 -13.54
N ASN A 55 -0.42 0.49 -13.64
CA ASN A 55 0.61 0.19 -12.66
C ASN A 55 0.32 0.85 -11.31
N LYS A 56 -0.17 2.09 -11.28
CA LYS A 56 -0.62 2.77 -10.05
C LYS A 56 -1.69 1.97 -9.31
N ILE A 57 -2.66 1.46 -10.05
CA ILE A 57 -3.77 0.68 -9.50
C ILE A 57 -3.26 -0.65 -8.94
N ILE A 58 -2.45 -1.37 -9.69
CA ILE A 58 -1.88 -2.66 -9.28
C ILE A 58 -1.00 -2.49 -8.04
N SER A 59 -0.11 -1.50 -8.03
CA SER A 59 0.75 -1.19 -6.87
C SER A 59 -0.07 -0.83 -5.63
N THR A 60 -1.15 -0.05 -5.81
CA THR A 60 -2.04 0.29 -4.69
C THR A 60 -2.78 -0.94 -4.15
N LEU A 61 -3.24 -1.83 -5.02
CA LEU A 61 -3.88 -3.08 -4.60
C LEU A 61 -2.89 -3.98 -3.85
N ASN A 62 -1.66 -4.11 -4.32
CA ASN A 62 -0.62 -4.90 -3.64
C ASN A 62 -0.31 -4.33 -2.25
N PHE A 63 -0.13 -3.02 -2.14
CA PHE A 63 0.08 -2.34 -0.86
C PHE A 63 -1.06 -2.61 0.14
N LEU A 64 -2.31 -2.59 -0.33
CA LEU A 64 -3.46 -2.88 0.53
C LEU A 64 -3.48 -4.34 1.00
N LEU A 65 -3.06 -5.29 0.17
CA LEU A 65 -2.96 -6.71 0.55
C LEU A 65 -1.85 -6.96 1.56
N GLU A 66 -0.68 -6.34 1.41
CA GLU A 66 0.45 -6.47 2.31
C GLU A 66 0.13 -5.93 3.71
N ASN A 67 -0.62 -4.83 3.78
CA ASN A 67 -1.02 -4.21 5.03
C ASN A 67 -2.29 -4.82 5.65
N ASN A 68 -3.03 -5.64 4.90
CA ASN A 68 -4.20 -6.35 5.42
C ASN A 68 -3.81 -7.74 5.92
N LYS A 69 -3.41 -7.84 7.19
CA LYS A 69 -3.02 -9.10 7.87
C LYS A 69 -4.23 -10.01 8.10
N SER A 70 -4.89 -10.44 7.02
CA SER A 70 -5.94 -11.46 7.11
C SER A 70 -5.30 -12.85 7.22
N ASN A 71 -5.65 -13.61 8.24
CA ASN A 71 -5.26 -15.01 8.43
C ASN A 71 -5.95 -15.97 7.42
N SER A 72 -6.59 -15.45 6.39
CA SER A 72 -7.29 -16.27 5.41
C SER A 72 -6.33 -16.87 4.38
N LYS A 73 -6.62 -18.11 3.95
CA LYS A 73 -5.86 -18.80 2.89
C LYS A 73 -5.90 -18.08 1.54
N THR A 74 -6.91 -17.24 1.32
CA THR A 74 -7.08 -16.41 0.12
C THR A 74 -6.81 -14.96 0.47
N PRO A 75 -6.00 -14.23 -0.31
CA PRO A 75 -5.78 -12.80 -0.09
C PRO A 75 -7.09 -12.02 -0.26
N ILE A 76 -7.50 -11.33 0.79
CA ILE A 76 -8.74 -10.56 0.87
C ILE A 76 -8.39 -9.10 1.07
N PHE A 77 -9.06 -8.22 0.33
CA PHE A 77 -8.92 -6.79 0.50
C PHE A 77 -9.72 -6.28 1.71
N PRO A 78 -9.37 -5.10 2.24
CA PRO A 78 -10.18 -4.48 3.30
C PRO A 78 -11.64 -4.31 2.87
N ILE A 79 -12.59 -4.54 3.79
CA ILE A 79 -14.03 -4.48 3.51
C ILE A 79 -14.49 -3.10 3.03
N TRP A 80 -13.78 -2.05 3.44
CA TRP A 80 -14.06 -0.66 3.04
C TRP A 80 -13.54 -0.31 1.64
N LEU A 81 -12.80 -1.23 0.97
CA LEU A 81 -12.26 -0.96 -0.36
C LEU A 81 -13.39 -0.91 -1.39
N GLN A 82 -13.52 0.25 -2.00
CA GLN A 82 -14.46 0.56 -3.08
C GLN A 82 -13.74 1.31 -4.19
N ILE A 83 -14.35 1.37 -5.38
CA ILE A 83 -13.78 2.06 -6.55
C ILE A 83 -13.40 3.52 -6.25
N ASN A 84 -14.24 4.27 -5.55
CA ASN A 84 -14.00 5.67 -5.20
C ASN A 84 -12.84 5.84 -4.20
N VAL A 85 -12.64 4.88 -3.29
CA VAL A 85 -11.53 4.89 -2.34
C VAL A 85 -10.24 4.52 -3.07
N LEU A 86 -10.26 3.48 -3.90
CA LEU A 86 -9.11 3.06 -4.70
C LEU A 86 -8.67 4.19 -5.65
N ALA A 87 -9.61 4.94 -6.23
CA ALA A 87 -9.32 6.08 -7.08
C ALA A 87 -8.49 7.15 -6.36
N LYS A 88 -8.85 7.46 -5.12
CA LYS A 88 -8.09 8.40 -4.28
C LYS A 88 -6.72 7.87 -3.90
N LEU A 89 -6.63 6.60 -3.51
CA LEU A 89 -5.37 5.98 -3.08
C LEU A 89 -4.37 5.82 -4.23
N ALA A 90 -4.84 5.50 -5.44
CA ALA A 90 -4.02 5.34 -6.63
C ALA A 90 -3.79 6.65 -7.39
N ASN A 91 -4.40 7.75 -6.96
CA ASN A 91 -4.37 9.03 -7.67
C ASN A 91 -4.80 8.90 -9.15
N CYS A 92 -5.95 8.25 -9.37
CA CYS A 92 -6.53 7.99 -10.69
C CYS A 92 -7.99 8.44 -10.74
N SER A 93 -8.52 8.63 -11.96
CA SER A 93 -9.95 8.90 -12.12
C SER A 93 -10.80 7.67 -11.81
N ILE A 94 -12.03 7.88 -11.35
CA ILE A 94 -12.99 6.79 -11.07
C ILE A 94 -13.24 5.94 -12.31
N SER A 95 -13.33 6.56 -13.50
CA SER A 95 -13.51 5.86 -14.77
C SER A 95 -12.34 4.94 -15.10
N THR A 96 -11.11 5.41 -14.91
CA THR A 96 -9.89 4.62 -15.11
C THR A 96 -9.85 3.43 -14.15
N ILE A 97 -10.16 3.65 -12.87
CA ILE A 97 -10.23 2.57 -11.89
C ILE A 97 -11.27 1.53 -12.29
N SER A 98 -12.49 2.00 -12.63
CA SER A 98 -13.59 1.09 -13.02
C SER A 98 -13.21 0.23 -14.23
N SER A 99 -12.61 0.83 -15.26
CA SER A 99 -12.14 0.10 -16.44
C SER A 99 -11.10 -0.95 -16.08
N THR A 100 -10.03 -0.54 -15.36
CA THR A 100 -8.92 -1.44 -15.01
C THR A 100 -9.37 -2.56 -14.07
N VAL A 101 -10.21 -2.26 -13.08
CA VAL A 101 -10.73 -3.26 -12.12
C VAL A 101 -11.63 -4.28 -12.82
N ASN A 102 -12.47 -3.84 -13.80
CA ASN A 102 -13.27 -4.74 -14.62
C ASN A 102 -12.40 -5.59 -15.56
N GLU A 103 -11.32 -5.04 -16.11
CA GLU A 103 -10.33 -5.80 -16.90
C GLU A 103 -9.68 -6.91 -16.03
N LEU A 104 -9.17 -6.57 -14.84
CA LEU A 104 -8.60 -7.55 -13.91
C LEU A 104 -9.63 -8.61 -13.47
N HIS A 105 -10.91 -8.22 -13.35
CA HIS A 105 -11.98 -9.17 -13.08
C HIS A 105 -12.23 -10.13 -14.24
N ALA A 106 -12.27 -9.63 -15.48
CA ALA A 106 -12.44 -10.42 -16.68
C ALA A 106 -11.27 -11.38 -16.91
N GLU A 107 -10.06 -10.96 -16.61
CA GLU A 107 -8.84 -11.80 -16.64
C GLU A 107 -8.81 -12.86 -15.52
N GLY A 108 -9.78 -12.84 -14.59
CA GLY A 108 -9.86 -13.78 -13.49
C GLY A 108 -8.81 -13.55 -12.40
N ILE A 109 -8.19 -12.36 -12.33
CA ILE A 109 -7.20 -11.96 -11.33
C ILE A 109 -7.89 -11.47 -10.06
N LEU A 110 -8.93 -10.65 -10.22
CA LEU A 110 -9.63 -9.98 -9.13
C LEU A 110 -11.11 -10.39 -9.10
N ASP A 111 -11.63 -10.73 -7.92
CA ASP A 111 -13.06 -10.90 -7.71
C ASP A 111 -13.65 -9.68 -7.02
N ILE A 112 -14.34 -8.86 -7.80
CA ILE A 112 -15.01 -7.64 -7.33
C ILE A 112 -16.48 -7.84 -7.01
N LYS A 113 -17.04 -9.02 -7.33
CA LYS A 113 -18.46 -9.36 -7.04
C LYS A 113 -18.65 -9.80 -5.60
N SER A 114 -17.58 -10.27 -4.96
CA SER A 114 -17.59 -10.57 -3.52
C SER A 114 -17.35 -9.30 -2.70
N SER A 115 -17.94 -9.24 -1.52
CA SER A 115 -17.61 -8.20 -0.51
C SER A 115 -17.09 -8.91 0.74
N PRO A 116 -15.85 -8.73 1.11
CA PRO A 116 -14.77 -7.93 0.48
C PRO A 116 -14.26 -8.52 -0.85
N TRP A 117 -13.59 -7.67 -1.65
CA TRP A 117 -12.92 -8.12 -2.87
C TRP A 117 -11.84 -9.17 -2.57
N LYS A 118 -11.61 -10.07 -3.50
CA LYS A 118 -10.65 -11.18 -3.33
C LYS A 118 -9.72 -11.29 -4.53
N LEU A 119 -8.47 -11.64 -4.29
CA LEU A 119 -7.55 -12.00 -5.34
C LEU A 119 -7.78 -13.46 -5.75
N LYS A 120 -8.00 -13.74 -7.04
CA LYS A 120 -8.16 -15.09 -7.58
C LYS A 120 -6.79 -15.59 -8.08
N GLY A 121 -6.34 -16.74 -7.56
CA GLY A 121 -5.13 -17.44 -8.02
C GLY A 121 -3.85 -17.07 -7.25
N LYS A 122 -3.20 -18.09 -6.69
CA LYS A 122 -1.93 -17.96 -5.96
C LYS A 122 -0.75 -17.64 -6.88
N GLU A 123 -0.73 -18.18 -8.08
CA GLU A 123 0.40 -18.04 -9.02
C GLU A 123 0.49 -16.64 -9.64
N LYS A 124 -0.63 -16.02 -9.96
CA LYS A 124 -0.67 -14.66 -10.52
C LYS A 124 -0.30 -13.57 -9.51
N LYS A 125 -0.48 -13.81 -8.19
CA LYS A 125 -0.02 -12.89 -7.15
C LYS A 125 1.50 -12.74 -7.14
N ILE A 126 2.20 -13.85 -7.31
CA ILE A 126 3.67 -13.90 -7.31
C ILE A 126 4.22 -13.13 -8.52
N GLU A 127 3.63 -13.32 -9.70
CA GLU A 127 4.09 -12.68 -10.95
C GLU A 127 3.89 -11.15 -10.94
N ILE A 128 2.79 -10.66 -10.37
CA ILE A 128 2.54 -9.22 -10.21
C ILE A 128 3.51 -8.61 -9.19
N LEU A 129 3.72 -9.28 -8.06
CA LEU A 129 4.62 -8.82 -6.99
C LEU A 129 6.10 -8.91 -7.40
N GLU A 130 6.52 -9.97 -8.11
CA GLU A 130 7.89 -10.16 -8.55
C GLU A 130 8.29 -9.17 -9.66
N ASN A 131 7.41 -8.87 -10.61
CA ASN A 131 7.68 -7.90 -11.67
C ASN A 131 7.82 -6.48 -11.11
N GLU A 132 7.04 -6.09 -10.11
CA GLU A 132 7.18 -4.77 -9.46
C GLU A 132 8.42 -4.69 -8.57
N ASN A 133 8.72 -5.72 -7.79
CA ASN A 133 9.93 -5.78 -6.98
C ASN A 133 11.22 -5.78 -7.82
N GLN A 134 11.22 -6.42 -8.99
CA GLN A 134 12.34 -6.36 -9.92
C GLN A 134 12.50 -4.97 -10.53
N LYS A 135 11.40 -4.28 -10.89
CA LYS A 135 11.46 -2.91 -11.40
C LYS A 135 11.94 -1.92 -10.34
N MET A 136 11.49 -2.05 -9.08
CA MET A 136 11.97 -1.20 -7.98
C MET A 136 13.46 -1.41 -7.71
N LYS A 137 13.93 -2.66 -7.65
CA LYS A 137 15.36 -2.98 -7.48
C LYS A 137 16.22 -2.49 -8.65
N LEU A 138 15.69 -2.51 -9.87
CA LEU A 138 16.41 -2.02 -11.06
C LEU A 138 16.55 -0.49 -11.04
N ASN A 139 15.53 0.22 -10.56
CA ASN A 139 15.57 1.67 -10.40
C ASN A 139 16.48 2.10 -9.25
N GLU A 140 16.52 1.35 -8.15
CA GLU A 140 17.49 1.59 -7.07
C GLU A 140 18.95 1.44 -7.52
N ARG A 141 19.25 0.45 -8.39
CA ARG A 141 20.59 0.25 -8.96
C ARG A 141 20.97 1.39 -9.89
N LYS A 142 20.04 1.91 -10.70
CA LYS A 142 20.28 3.04 -11.59
C LYS A 142 20.52 4.35 -10.82
N HIS A 143 19.85 4.57 -9.70
CA HIS A 143 20.11 5.75 -8.87
C HIS A 143 21.45 5.69 -8.13
N LYS A 144 21.88 4.51 -7.68
CA LYS A 144 23.19 4.33 -7.04
C LYS A 144 24.36 4.48 -8.01
N SER A 145 24.19 4.22 -9.32
CA SER A 145 25.24 4.38 -10.33
C SER A 145 25.39 5.83 -10.84
N ASN A 146 24.47 6.73 -10.53
CA ASN A 146 24.52 8.14 -10.94
C ASN A 146 24.99 9.09 -9.84
N VAL A 147 25.46 8.60 -8.70
CA VAL A 147 25.91 9.39 -7.53
C VAL A 147 27.44 9.25 -7.32
N PHE A 148 28.19 8.83 -8.35
CA PHE A 148 29.67 8.86 -8.34
C PHE A 148 30.17 9.58 -9.59
#